data_c36a7a7a71d03eb830f2e825e0452913
#
_entry.id   c36a7a7a71d03eb830f2e825e0452913
#
_cell.length_a   1.000
_cell.length_b   1.000
_cell.length_c   1.000
_cell.angle_alpha   90.00
_cell.angle_beta   90.00
_cell.angle_gamma   90.00
#
_symmetry.space_group_name_H-M   'P 1'
#
loop_
_entity.id
_entity.type
_entity.pdbx_description
1 polymer ?
#
loop_
_entity_poly.entity_id
_entity_poly.type
_entity_poly.pdbx_seq_one_letter_code
_entity_poly.pdbx_strand_id
1 'polypeptide(L)'
;MRYRQGDKDALGELIQKYQSRLYTTLLKICQNPDDAMELCSDAFVKAVENIDNFKAESSFYTWLFRIAVNQALNFVKRKGLVSFSSAETAFANEDEPERVEFASQEASMPIDQLLEDERKQVLWRAVDSLELHHKTMILLRDIDQMSYNQIAEILEITQGTVKSRIYRAREALRLKLLPYFEGE
;
A
#
# COMPACT_ATOMS: atom_id res chain seq x y z
N MET A 1 -24.87 10.91 -0.82
CA MET A 1 -23.65 11.34 -0.10
C MET A 1 -23.90 12.67 0.56
N ARG A 2 -23.77 12.76 1.88
CA ARG A 2 -24.09 13.95 2.70
C ARG A 2 -23.37 15.22 2.22
N TYR A 3 -22.08 15.13 1.85
CA TYR A 3 -21.32 16.28 1.36
C TYR A 3 -21.92 16.93 0.11
N ARG A 4 -22.39 16.15 -0.89
CA ARG A 4 -23.05 16.68 -2.08
C ARG A 4 -24.38 17.38 -1.78
N GLN A 5 -24.95 17.12 -0.60
CA GLN A 5 -26.16 17.77 -0.10
C GLN A 5 -25.86 19.03 0.72
N GLY A 6 -24.60 19.50 0.72
CA GLY A 6 -24.17 20.71 1.41
C GLY A 6 -23.65 20.49 2.84
N ASP A 7 -23.58 19.24 3.31
CA ASP A 7 -23.07 18.91 4.64
C ASP A 7 -21.52 18.94 4.63
N LYS A 8 -20.94 20.07 5.04
CA LYS A 8 -19.49 20.27 5.09
C LYS A 8 -18.81 19.42 6.18
N ASP A 9 -19.54 19.06 7.24
CA ASP A 9 -18.99 18.24 8.34
C ASP A 9 -18.74 16.81 7.90
N ALA A 10 -19.47 16.31 6.91
CA ALA A 10 -19.26 14.99 6.32
C ALA A 10 -17.85 14.80 5.74
N LEU A 11 -17.22 15.87 5.25
CA LEU A 11 -15.84 15.83 4.78
C LEU A 11 -14.87 15.70 5.93
N GLY A 12 -15.08 16.46 7.01
CA GLY A 12 -14.27 16.36 8.24
C GLY A 12 -14.26 14.95 8.81
N GLU A 13 -15.45 14.28 8.85
CA GLU A 13 -15.58 12.88 9.26
C GLU A 13 -14.75 11.92 8.36
N LEU A 14 -14.76 12.13 7.04
CA LEU A 14 -14.00 11.32 6.09
C LEU A 14 -12.48 11.52 6.25
N ILE A 15 -12.04 12.77 6.42
CA ILE A 15 -10.63 13.09 6.68
C ILE A 15 -10.19 12.39 7.97
N GLN A 16 -10.91 12.61 9.06
CA GLN A 16 -10.61 12.03 10.37
C GLN A 16 -10.54 10.50 10.31
N LYS A 17 -11.42 9.87 9.53
CA LYS A 17 -11.50 8.42 9.38
C LYS A 17 -10.33 7.82 8.61
N TYR A 18 -9.84 8.51 7.58
CA TYR A 18 -8.91 7.90 6.61
C TYR A 18 -7.50 8.50 6.64
N GLN A 19 -7.28 9.69 7.22
CA GLN A 19 -6.00 10.40 7.16
C GLN A 19 -4.82 9.59 7.72
N SER A 20 -4.98 8.98 8.90
CA SER A 20 -3.87 8.26 9.54
C SER A 20 -3.43 7.06 8.71
N ARG A 21 -4.38 6.31 8.17
CA ARG A 21 -4.08 5.14 7.34
C ARG A 21 -3.45 5.55 6.02
N LEU A 22 -4.02 6.57 5.38
CA LEU A 22 -3.49 7.11 4.12
C LEU A 22 -2.07 7.63 4.31
N TYR A 23 -1.83 8.46 5.34
CA TYR A 23 -0.52 8.98 5.67
C TYR A 23 0.51 7.87 5.90
N THR A 24 0.15 6.83 6.68
CA THR A 24 1.05 5.71 6.95
C THR A 24 1.47 4.99 5.67
N THR A 25 0.53 4.74 4.75
CA THR A 25 0.83 4.12 3.47
C THR A 25 1.73 5.01 2.61
N LEU A 26 1.43 6.30 2.52
CA LEU A 26 2.24 7.27 1.79
C LEU A 26 3.64 7.42 2.38
N LEU A 27 3.77 7.44 3.71
CA LEU A 27 5.06 7.48 4.39
C LEU A 27 5.93 6.28 4.02
N LYS A 28 5.35 5.09 3.94
CA LYS A 28 6.06 3.88 3.52
C LYS A 28 6.47 3.90 2.03
N ILE A 29 5.68 4.53 1.17
CA ILE A 29 6.00 4.70 -0.24
C ILE A 29 7.12 5.73 -0.43
N CYS A 30 6.99 6.92 0.18
CA CYS A 30 7.88 8.06 -0.03
C CYS A 30 9.15 8.00 0.83
N GLN A 31 9.10 7.32 1.98
CA GLN A 31 10.18 7.23 2.98
C GLN A 31 10.63 8.61 3.52
N ASN A 32 9.77 9.61 3.42
CA ASN A 32 9.98 10.96 3.93
C ASN A 32 8.68 11.49 4.55
N PRO A 33 8.69 11.93 5.83
CA PRO A 33 7.49 12.38 6.53
C PRO A 33 6.86 13.64 5.91
N ASP A 34 7.68 14.58 5.48
CA ASP A 34 7.21 15.86 4.92
C ASP A 34 6.54 15.63 3.57
N ASP A 35 7.18 14.87 2.68
CA ASP A 35 6.60 14.47 1.39
C ASP A 35 5.28 13.70 1.58
N ALA A 36 5.23 12.79 2.56
CA ALA A 36 4.03 12.00 2.84
C ALA A 36 2.88 12.87 3.37
N MET A 37 3.18 13.86 4.20
CA MET A 37 2.19 14.80 4.73
C MET A 37 1.64 15.70 3.61
N GLU A 38 2.51 16.23 2.75
CA GLU A 38 2.12 17.06 1.60
C GLU A 38 1.21 16.25 0.66
N LEU A 39 1.63 15.06 0.24
CA LEU A 39 0.85 14.20 -0.65
C LEU A 39 -0.48 13.73 -0.02
N CYS A 40 -0.51 13.52 1.29
CA CYS A 40 -1.74 13.18 2.00
C CYS A 40 -2.73 14.35 1.94
N SER A 41 -2.27 15.57 2.21
CA SER A 41 -3.07 16.79 2.15
C SER A 41 -3.57 17.07 0.73
N ASP A 42 -2.70 16.96 -0.25
CA ASP A 42 -3.03 17.13 -1.68
C ASP A 42 -4.06 16.11 -2.16
N ALA A 43 -3.98 14.86 -1.68
CA ALA A 43 -4.95 13.83 -2.04
C ALA A 43 -6.36 14.17 -1.52
N PHE A 44 -6.49 14.72 -0.31
CA PHE A 44 -7.77 15.18 0.20
C PHE A 44 -8.29 16.40 -0.55
N VAL A 45 -7.44 17.37 -0.87
CA VAL A 45 -7.82 18.54 -1.68
C VAL A 45 -8.36 18.09 -3.03
N LYS A 46 -7.63 17.21 -3.74
CA LYS A 46 -8.08 16.67 -5.03
C LYS A 46 -9.34 15.84 -4.93
N ALA A 47 -9.52 15.10 -3.84
CA ALA A 47 -10.74 14.36 -3.60
C ALA A 47 -11.94 15.30 -3.43
N VAL A 48 -11.77 16.43 -2.75
CA VAL A 48 -12.82 17.46 -2.60
C VAL A 48 -13.13 18.11 -3.93
N GLU A 49 -12.12 18.57 -4.65
CA GLU A 49 -12.28 19.21 -5.96
C GLU A 49 -12.98 18.32 -7.00
N ASN A 50 -12.79 17.00 -6.88
CA ASN A 50 -13.32 16.02 -7.82
C ASN A 50 -14.48 15.19 -7.25
N ILE A 51 -15.07 15.58 -6.13
CA ILE A 51 -16.12 14.80 -5.46
C ILE A 51 -17.37 14.61 -6.32
N ASP A 52 -17.62 15.55 -7.23
CA ASP A 52 -18.75 15.45 -8.16
C ASP A 52 -18.54 14.38 -9.23
N ASN A 53 -17.30 14.05 -9.53
CA ASN A 53 -16.91 12.97 -10.45
C ASN A 53 -16.90 11.59 -9.78
N PHE A 54 -17.06 11.52 -8.47
CA PHE A 54 -17.13 10.25 -7.76
C PHE A 54 -18.46 9.55 -8.03
N LYS A 55 -18.47 8.53 -8.87
CA LYS A 55 -19.67 7.81 -9.30
C LYS A 55 -20.20 6.76 -8.32
N ALA A 56 -19.50 6.54 -7.19
CA ALA A 56 -19.78 5.49 -6.20
C ALA A 56 -19.77 4.06 -6.78
N GLU A 57 -19.07 3.84 -7.87
CA GLU A 57 -18.80 2.51 -8.45
C GLU A 57 -17.85 1.71 -7.55
N SER A 58 -17.02 2.42 -6.76
CA SER A 58 -16.19 1.87 -5.69
C SER A 58 -16.43 2.58 -4.36
N SER A 59 -15.77 2.09 -3.29
CA SER A 59 -15.81 2.80 -2.02
C SER A 59 -15.05 4.13 -2.10
N PHE A 60 -15.50 5.15 -1.32
CA PHE A 60 -14.75 6.41 -1.20
C PHE A 60 -13.29 6.16 -0.79
N TYR A 61 -13.06 5.19 0.08
CA TYR A 61 -11.73 4.76 0.49
C TYR A 61 -10.85 4.33 -0.69
N THR A 62 -11.33 3.43 -1.54
CA THR A 62 -10.60 2.95 -2.72
C THR A 62 -10.32 4.10 -3.69
N TRP A 63 -11.28 4.97 -3.93
CA TRP A 63 -11.14 6.13 -4.79
C TRP A 63 -10.11 7.14 -4.26
N LEU A 64 -10.15 7.46 -2.96
CA LEU A 64 -9.16 8.32 -2.31
C LEU A 64 -7.75 7.73 -2.39
N PHE A 65 -7.62 6.43 -2.10
CA PHE A 65 -6.33 5.73 -2.20
C PHE A 65 -5.79 5.71 -3.63
N ARG A 66 -6.65 5.59 -4.65
CA ARG A 66 -6.24 5.71 -6.05
C ARG A 66 -5.58 7.05 -6.32
N ILE A 67 -6.19 8.15 -5.88
CA ILE A 67 -5.64 9.49 -6.04
C ILE A 67 -4.27 9.58 -5.35
N ALA A 68 -4.19 9.20 -4.08
CA ALA A 68 -3.01 9.37 -3.25
C ALA A 68 -1.83 8.48 -3.68
N VAL A 69 -2.07 7.19 -3.90
CA VAL A 69 -1.02 6.21 -4.27
C VAL A 69 -0.44 6.56 -5.63
N ASN A 70 -1.28 6.89 -6.63
CA ASN A 70 -0.79 7.29 -7.95
C ASN A 70 0.03 8.59 -7.90
N GLN A 71 -0.35 9.56 -7.05
CA GLN A 71 0.46 10.75 -6.82
C GLN A 71 1.81 10.40 -6.19
N ALA A 72 1.84 9.57 -5.16
CA ALA A 72 3.06 9.17 -4.48
C ALA A 72 4.00 8.40 -5.40
N LEU A 73 3.50 7.44 -6.17
CA LEU A 73 4.29 6.70 -7.14
C LEU A 73 4.91 7.62 -8.20
N ASN A 74 4.13 8.56 -8.74
CA ASN A 74 4.63 9.54 -9.70
C ASN A 74 5.63 10.52 -9.08
N PHE A 75 5.43 10.91 -7.82
CA PHE A 75 6.35 11.77 -7.10
C PHE A 75 7.71 11.09 -6.88
N VAL A 76 7.72 9.85 -6.36
CA VAL A 76 8.95 9.08 -6.11
C VAL A 76 9.71 8.83 -7.42
N LYS A 77 8.99 8.53 -8.51
CA LYS A 77 9.58 8.39 -9.86
C LYS A 77 10.27 9.69 -10.30
N ARG A 78 9.61 10.85 -10.15
CA ARG A 78 10.15 12.15 -10.56
C ARG A 78 11.37 12.59 -9.74
N LYS A 79 11.37 12.28 -8.43
CA LYS A 79 12.54 12.56 -7.57
C LYS A 79 13.78 11.72 -7.90
N GLY A 80 13.69 10.75 -8.81
CA GLY A 80 14.77 9.83 -9.13
C GLY A 80 15.17 8.92 -7.96
N LEU A 81 14.30 8.81 -6.97
CA LEU A 81 14.54 8.01 -5.76
C LEU A 81 14.48 6.50 -6.06
N VAL A 82 14.06 6.11 -7.27
CA VAL A 82 13.98 4.71 -7.71
C VAL A 82 14.52 4.60 -9.13
N SER A 83 15.56 3.78 -9.30
CA SER A 83 16.04 3.35 -10.61
C SER A 83 15.01 2.43 -11.26
N PHE A 84 14.50 2.82 -12.44
CA PHE A 84 13.56 1.99 -13.19
C PHE A 84 14.33 0.86 -13.86
N SER A 85 14.17 -0.37 -13.38
CA SER A 85 14.48 -1.55 -14.19
C SER A 85 13.40 -1.68 -15.26
N SER A 86 13.80 -1.66 -16.53
CA SER A 86 12.93 -1.75 -17.71
C SER A 86 12.21 -3.12 -17.87
N ALA A 87 12.20 -3.94 -16.82
CA ALA A 87 11.62 -5.28 -16.83
C ALA A 87 10.09 -5.32 -16.65
N GLU A 88 9.43 -4.16 -16.52
CA GLU A 88 7.97 -4.14 -16.24
C GLU A 88 7.07 -4.55 -17.41
N THR A 89 7.59 -4.64 -18.62
CA THR A 89 6.78 -4.97 -19.83
C THR A 89 6.85 -6.42 -20.29
N ALA A 90 7.66 -7.28 -19.64
CA ALA A 90 8.04 -8.56 -20.26
C ALA A 90 7.36 -9.82 -19.71
N PHE A 91 6.49 -9.76 -18.71
CA PHE A 91 5.90 -10.98 -18.14
C PHE A 91 4.38 -10.91 -18.00
N ALA A 92 3.71 -11.00 -19.15
CA ALA A 92 2.36 -11.55 -19.22
C ALA A 92 2.51 -13.06 -19.36
N ASN A 93 1.74 -13.79 -18.56
CA ASN A 93 1.56 -15.24 -18.52
C ASN A 93 2.64 -16.04 -17.79
N GLU A 94 2.24 -16.56 -16.65
CA GLU A 94 2.47 -17.94 -16.25
C GLU A 94 1.73 -18.25 -14.93
N ASP A 95 1.26 -19.47 -14.82
CA ASP A 95 0.40 -20.20 -13.93
C ASP A 95 0.29 -19.85 -12.43
N GLU A 96 -0.86 -20.23 -11.87
CA GLU A 96 -1.26 -20.07 -10.48
C GLU A 96 -0.36 -20.84 -9.50
N PRO A 97 0.04 -20.24 -8.38
CA PRO A 97 0.47 -21.00 -7.24
C PRO A 97 -0.51 -20.90 -6.06
N GLU A 98 -0.53 -22.00 -5.39
CA GLU A 98 -1.30 -22.45 -4.24
C GLU A 98 -1.32 -21.47 -3.03
N ARG A 99 -2.44 -21.49 -2.31
CA ARG A 99 -2.67 -20.73 -1.08
C ARG A 99 -1.69 -21.11 0.01
N VAL A 100 -1.00 -20.15 0.60
CA VAL A 100 -0.43 -20.28 1.93
C VAL A 100 -1.19 -19.35 2.88
N GLU A 101 -1.91 -19.93 3.82
CA GLU A 101 -2.57 -19.22 4.92
C GLU A 101 -1.56 -18.96 6.03
N PHE A 102 -1.42 -17.68 6.41
CA PHE A 102 -0.71 -17.31 7.63
C PHE A 102 -1.69 -17.29 8.80
N ALA A 103 -1.49 -18.21 9.73
CA ALA A 103 -2.21 -18.26 11.00
C ALA A 103 -1.66 -17.19 11.96
N SER A 104 -2.57 -16.39 12.52
CA SER A 104 -2.28 -15.52 13.65
C SER A 104 -2.37 -16.31 14.94
N GLN A 105 -1.37 -16.22 15.82
CA GLN A 105 -1.40 -16.75 17.17
C GLN A 105 -1.13 -15.71 18.24
N GLU A 106 -1.68 -16.00 19.41
CA GLU A 106 -2.07 -15.14 20.53
C GLU A 106 -0.98 -14.89 21.58
N ALA A 107 -1.24 -13.85 22.38
CA ALA A 107 -0.84 -13.54 23.76
C ALA A 107 0.58 -13.90 24.24
N SER A 108 1.41 -12.85 24.44
CA SER A 108 2.82 -12.96 24.77
C SER A 108 3.20 -12.41 26.14
N MET A 109 4.20 -13.05 26.77
CA MET A 109 4.93 -12.57 27.95
C MET A 109 5.87 -11.37 27.61
N PRO A 110 6.37 -10.56 28.58
CA PRO A 110 7.21 -9.38 28.30
C PRO A 110 8.45 -9.62 27.45
N ILE A 111 9.08 -10.78 27.54
CA ILE A 111 10.22 -11.20 26.71
C ILE A 111 9.78 -11.41 25.24
N ASP A 112 8.57 -11.93 25.05
CA ASP A 112 8.01 -12.14 23.72
C ASP A 112 7.72 -10.82 23.00
N GLN A 113 7.38 -9.76 23.74
CA GLN A 113 7.16 -8.42 23.17
C GLN A 113 8.45 -7.80 22.60
N LEU A 114 9.60 -7.98 23.28
CA LEU A 114 10.89 -7.54 22.76
C LEU A 114 11.27 -8.29 21.47
N LEU A 115 11.11 -9.61 21.47
CA LEU A 115 11.33 -10.44 20.28
C LEU A 115 10.35 -10.12 19.14
N GLU A 116 9.09 -9.80 19.47
CA GLU A 116 8.13 -9.32 18.48
C GLU A 116 8.52 -7.97 17.89
N ASP A 117 9.04 -7.04 18.68
CA ASP A 117 9.47 -5.74 18.19
C ASP A 117 10.73 -5.85 17.30
N GLU A 118 11.66 -6.72 17.65
CA GLU A 118 12.81 -7.02 16.79
C GLU A 118 12.38 -7.68 15.46
N ARG A 119 11.47 -8.65 15.50
CA ARG A 119 10.90 -9.29 14.31
C ARG A 119 10.16 -8.28 13.43
N LYS A 120 9.38 -7.38 14.04
CA LYS A 120 8.70 -6.28 13.33
C LYS A 120 9.71 -5.35 12.65
N GLN A 121 10.81 -5.00 13.33
CA GLN A 121 11.86 -4.15 12.75
C GLN A 121 12.54 -4.83 11.57
N VAL A 122 12.87 -6.13 11.69
CA VAL A 122 13.44 -6.92 10.59
C VAL A 122 12.50 -6.94 9.39
N LEU A 123 11.21 -7.24 9.64
CA LEU A 123 10.19 -7.23 8.59
C LEU A 123 10.11 -5.88 7.88
N TRP A 124 10.05 -4.78 8.64
CA TRP A 124 9.96 -3.45 8.04
C TRP A 124 11.21 -3.07 7.25
N ARG A 125 12.41 -3.41 7.73
CA ARG A 125 13.66 -3.23 6.96
C ARG A 125 13.63 -4.01 5.65
N ALA A 126 13.15 -5.25 5.68
CA ALA A 126 13.01 -6.07 4.48
C ALA A 126 12.00 -5.45 3.49
N VAL A 127 10.82 -5.01 3.97
CA VAL A 127 9.82 -4.32 3.14
C VAL A 127 10.38 -3.02 2.55
N ASP A 128 11.09 -2.22 3.35
CA ASP A 128 11.67 -0.95 2.92
C ASP A 128 12.80 -1.13 1.88
N SER A 129 13.45 -2.29 1.86
CA SER A 129 14.48 -2.66 0.87
C SER A 129 13.92 -3.24 -0.44
N LEU A 130 12.62 -3.46 -0.54
CA LEU A 130 11.97 -3.92 -1.77
C LEU A 130 11.96 -2.81 -2.83
N GLU A 131 11.95 -3.21 -4.09
CA GLU A 131 11.63 -2.30 -5.18
C GLU A 131 10.23 -1.69 -5.01
N LEU A 132 10.08 -0.44 -5.45
CA LEU A 132 8.86 0.36 -5.21
C LEU A 132 7.58 -0.37 -5.59
N HIS A 133 7.56 -1.07 -6.72
CA HIS A 133 6.39 -1.80 -7.18
C HIS A 133 6.05 -3.02 -6.31
N HIS A 134 7.06 -3.77 -5.84
CA HIS A 134 6.86 -4.88 -4.89
C HIS A 134 6.41 -4.36 -3.52
N LYS A 135 7.07 -3.31 -3.01
CA LYS A 135 6.70 -2.63 -1.76
C LYS A 135 5.23 -2.19 -1.81
N THR A 136 4.81 -1.53 -2.89
CA THR A 136 3.43 -1.06 -3.04
C THR A 136 2.43 -2.22 -2.99
N MET A 137 2.73 -3.37 -3.62
CA MET A 137 1.86 -4.54 -3.55
C MET A 137 1.71 -5.08 -2.12
N ILE A 138 2.82 -5.21 -1.38
CA ILE A 138 2.82 -5.65 0.02
C ILE A 138 2.03 -4.67 0.89
N LEU A 139 2.26 -3.37 0.74
CA LEU A 139 1.54 -2.34 1.51
C LEU A 139 0.02 -2.42 1.28
N LEU A 140 -0.42 -2.43 0.02
CA LEU A 140 -1.85 -2.45 -0.29
C LEU A 140 -2.52 -3.77 0.10
N ARG A 141 -1.85 -4.93 -0.13
CA ARG A 141 -2.46 -6.23 0.12
C ARG A 141 -2.31 -6.69 1.55
N ASP A 142 -1.09 -6.70 2.09
CA ASP A 142 -0.78 -7.39 3.34
C ASP A 142 -0.90 -6.45 4.55
N ILE A 143 -0.65 -5.14 4.38
CA ILE A 143 -0.80 -4.14 5.45
C ILE A 143 -2.19 -3.49 5.42
N ASP A 144 -2.61 -2.97 4.26
CA ASP A 144 -3.91 -2.32 4.11
C ASP A 144 -5.07 -3.30 3.85
N GLN A 145 -4.77 -4.59 3.70
CA GLN A 145 -5.74 -5.69 3.53
C GLN A 145 -6.75 -5.46 2.40
N MET A 146 -6.33 -4.78 1.35
CA MET A 146 -7.18 -4.50 0.21
C MET A 146 -7.44 -5.76 -0.62
N SER A 147 -8.64 -5.86 -1.17
CA SER A 147 -8.97 -6.93 -2.12
C SER A 147 -8.24 -6.72 -3.45
N TYR A 148 -8.08 -7.78 -4.22
CA TYR A 148 -7.46 -7.70 -5.56
C TYR A 148 -8.20 -6.73 -6.49
N ASN A 149 -9.52 -6.64 -6.37
CA ASN A 149 -10.33 -5.67 -7.12
C ASN A 149 -9.97 -4.23 -6.76
N GLN A 150 -9.86 -3.92 -5.47
CA GLN A 150 -9.47 -2.59 -5.00
C GLN A 150 -8.07 -2.22 -5.45
N ILE A 151 -7.11 -3.15 -5.36
CA ILE A 151 -5.73 -2.93 -5.83
C ILE A 151 -5.70 -2.71 -7.34
N ALA A 152 -6.45 -3.50 -8.10
CA ALA A 152 -6.59 -3.37 -9.55
C ALA A 152 -7.10 -1.97 -9.93
N GLU A 153 -8.12 -1.48 -9.21
CA GLU A 153 -8.69 -0.15 -9.39
C GLU A 153 -7.71 0.97 -9.02
N ILE A 154 -7.02 0.83 -7.86
CA ILE A 154 -6.04 1.82 -7.38
C ILE A 154 -4.88 1.98 -8.35
N LEU A 155 -4.33 0.88 -8.85
CA LEU A 155 -3.15 0.87 -9.71
C LEU A 155 -3.47 0.87 -11.21
N GLU A 156 -4.75 0.85 -11.57
CA GLU A 156 -5.26 0.85 -12.96
C GLU A 156 -4.70 -0.32 -13.79
N ILE A 157 -4.65 -1.51 -13.18
CA ILE A 157 -4.17 -2.76 -13.79
C ILE A 157 -5.22 -3.87 -13.70
N THR A 158 -5.04 -4.97 -14.44
CA THR A 158 -5.96 -6.11 -14.37
C THR A 158 -5.78 -6.89 -13.06
N GLN A 159 -6.81 -7.61 -12.62
CA GLN A 159 -6.71 -8.50 -11.45
C GLN A 159 -5.68 -9.62 -11.63
N GLY A 160 -5.53 -10.14 -12.85
CA GLY A 160 -4.50 -11.11 -13.17
C GLY A 160 -3.10 -10.56 -12.94
N THR A 161 -2.88 -9.29 -13.34
CA THR A 161 -1.63 -8.56 -13.06
C THR A 161 -1.43 -8.34 -11.55
N VAL A 162 -2.49 -8.04 -10.80
CA VAL A 162 -2.41 -7.91 -9.33
C VAL A 162 -1.95 -9.22 -8.70
N LYS A 163 -2.59 -10.35 -9.06
CA LYS A 163 -2.22 -11.67 -8.52
C LYS A 163 -0.73 -11.98 -8.76
N SER A 164 -0.27 -11.86 -9.99
CA SER A 164 1.13 -12.17 -10.36
C SER A 164 2.12 -11.22 -9.66
N ARG A 165 1.80 -9.92 -9.55
CA ARG A 165 2.65 -8.95 -8.87
C ARG A 165 2.72 -9.17 -7.36
N ILE A 166 1.61 -9.52 -6.70
CA ILE A 166 1.59 -9.86 -5.27
C ILE A 166 2.44 -11.11 -5.02
N TYR A 167 2.31 -12.15 -5.85
CA TYR A 167 3.14 -13.34 -5.75
C TYR A 167 4.63 -13.00 -5.80
N ARG A 168 5.05 -12.26 -6.82
CA ARG A 168 6.46 -11.84 -6.97
C ARG A 168 6.93 -10.95 -5.82
N ALA A 169 6.08 -10.05 -5.34
CA ALA A 169 6.40 -9.18 -4.21
C ALA A 169 6.63 -9.97 -2.93
N ARG A 170 5.80 -10.98 -2.66
CA ARG A 170 5.96 -11.88 -1.52
C ARG A 170 7.21 -12.75 -1.64
N GLU A 171 7.51 -13.24 -2.83
CA GLU A 171 8.73 -14.00 -3.09
C GLU A 171 9.99 -13.13 -2.89
N ALA A 172 9.98 -11.90 -3.39
CA ALA A 172 11.07 -10.95 -3.17
C ALA A 172 11.23 -10.63 -1.66
N LEU A 173 10.14 -10.49 -0.92
CA LEU A 173 10.16 -10.29 0.54
C LEU A 173 10.70 -11.54 1.25
N ARG A 174 10.27 -12.73 0.87
CA ARG A 174 10.76 -14.00 1.42
C ARG A 174 12.29 -14.10 1.29
N LEU A 175 12.81 -13.82 0.11
CA LEU A 175 14.26 -13.85 -0.14
C LEU A 175 15.02 -12.84 0.74
N LYS A 176 14.45 -11.67 1.02
CA LYS A 176 15.05 -10.68 1.92
C LYS A 176 15.03 -11.12 3.39
N LEU A 177 14.08 -11.96 3.77
CA LEU A 177 13.91 -12.45 5.14
C LEU A 177 14.69 -13.74 5.41
N LEU A 178 15.05 -14.54 4.39
CA LEU A 178 15.79 -15.79 4.55
C LEU A 178 17.01 -15.71 5.47
N PRO A 179 17.90 -14.70 5.35
CA PRO A 179 19.10 -14.62 6.20
C PRO A 179 18.79 -14.49 7.70
N TYR A 180 17.57 -14.06 8.06
CA TYR A 180 17.15 -13.88 9.45
C TYR A 180 16.54 -15.16 10.04
N PHE A 181 16.14 -16.13 9.19
CA PHE A 181 15.59 -17.42 9.63
C PHE A 181 16.62 -18.54 9.55
N GLU A 182 17.67 -18.41 8.74
CA GLU A 182 18.74 -19.42 8.63
C GLU A 182 19.87 -19.21 9.67
N GLY A 183 19.77 -18.18 10.51
CA GLY A 183 20.73 -17.87 11.57
C GLY A 183 20.29 -18.31 12.97
N GLU A 184 19.17 -18.99 13.10
CA GLU A 184 18.73 -19.72 14.30
C GLU A 184 18.97 -21.22 14.12
#